data_001e9c8759aede947e5f4cdacedc8028
#
_entry.id   001e9c8759aede947e5f4cdacedc8028
#
_cell.length_a   1.000
_cell.length_b   1.000
_cell.length_c   1.000
_cell.angle_alpha   90.00
_cell.angle_beta   90.00
_cell.angle_gamma   90.00
#
_symmetry.space_group_name_H-M   'P 1'
#
loop_
_entity.id
_entity.type
_entity.pdbx_description
1 polymer ?
#
loop_
_entity_poly.entity_id
_entity_poly.type
_entity_poly.pdbx_seq_one_letter_code
_entity_poly.pdbx_strand_id
1 'polypeptide(L)'
;AAKQYRDILVEMYGIDSVDSTKTPVLNMDVIGSYSYTENFIGIPYTAKGSLTTIDQLNEIIDVFTEAGINNINAFYLGWRKEGLKNSSFSKIKLSNQLGSKAKFEQLFKDDDDNVNVYPYVSFGEINDFTESFGSIHYVTHAVDGDTVWKQPYDLNSNVFDKTKSKIYILSPRY
;
A
#
# COMPACT_ATOMS: atom_id res chain seq x y z
N ALA A 1 27.26 -22.72 -5.74
CA ALA A 1 25.99 -22.15 -6.22
C ALA A 1 25.78 -20.72 -5.74
N ALA A 2 25.75 -20.42 -4.41
CA ALA A 2 25.46 -19.07 -3.90
C ALA A 2 26.48 -18.02 -4.35
N LYS A 3 27.78 -18.33 -4.36
CA LYS A 3 28.83 -17.42 -4.84
C LYS A 3 28.64 -17.08 -6.33
N GLN A 4 28.43 -18.08 -7.16
CA GLN A 4 28.19 -17.88 -8.60
C GLN A 4 26.94 -17.04 -8.88
N TYR A 5 25.85 -17.28 -8.12
CA TYR A 5 24.64 -16.45 -8.24
C TYR A 5 24.89 -15.01 -7.86
N ARG A 6 25.63 -14.78 -6.77
CA ARG A 6 26.04 -13.41 -6.38
C ARG A 6 26.89 -12.74 -7.46
N ASP A 7 27.87 -13.46 -8.00
CA ASP A 7 28.75 -12.92 -9.05
C ASP A 7 27.94 -12.49 -10.29
N ILE A 8 26.92 -13.30 -10.67
CA ILE A 8 25.99 -12.95 -11.76
C ILE A 8 25.17 -11.69 -11.41
N LEU A 9 24.66 -11.57 -10.18
CA LEU A 9 23.91 -10.39 -9.78
C LEU A 9 24.77 -9.11 -9.79
N VAL A 10 26.01 -9.21 -9.32
CA VAL A 10 26.96 -8.09 -9.36
C VAL A 10 27.25 -7.69 -10.82
N GLU A 11 27.49 -8.65 -11.69
CA GLU A 11 27.80 -8.40 -13.11
C GLU A 11 26.59 -7.82 -13.87
N MET A 12 25.39 -8.36 -13.66
CA MET A 12 24.17 -7.94 -14.38
C MET A 12 23.56 -6.63 -13.87
N TYR A 13 23.63 -6.37 -12.58
CA TYR A 13 22.90 -5.28 -11.93
C TYR A 13 23.82 -4.25 -11.27
N GLY A 14 25.15 -4.42 -11.33
CA GLY A 14 26.09 -3.52 -10.67
C GLY A 14 25.93 -3.45 -9.15
N ILE A 15 25.48 -4.54 -8.52
CA ILE A 15 25.26 -4.60 -7.08
C ILE A 15 26.62 -4.70 -6.38
N ASP A 16 27.12 -3.58 -5.89
CA ASP A 16 28.33 -3.53 -5.10
C ASP A 16 28.16 -4.19 -3.73
N SER A 17 29.29 -4.49 -3.09
CA SER A 17 29.29 -4.92 -1.70
C SER A 17 28.67 -3.84 -0.80
N VAL A 18 27.91 -4.27 0.21
CA VAL A 18 27.37 -3.33 1.19
C VAL A 18 28.50 -2.52 1.79
N ASP A 19 28.44 -1.21 1.62
CA ASP A 19 29.39 -0.28 2.24
C ASP A 19 29.09 -0.26 3.74
N SER A 20 29.96 -0.88 4.52
CA SER A 20 29.81 -0.97 5.98
C SER A 20 29.94 0.39 6.69
N THR A 21 30.34 1.44 5.96
CA THR A 21 30.40 2.81 6.49
C THR A 21 29.07 3.55 6.37
N LYS A 22 28.11 3.03 5.55
CA LYS A 22 26.80 3.63 5.40
C LYS A 22 25.88 3.20 6.54
N THR A 23 25.18 4.17 7.10
CA THR A 23 24.13 3.91 8.09
C THR A 23 23.02 3.08 7.43
N PRO A 24 22.61 1.95 8.03
CA PRO A 24 21.52 1.15 7.48
C PRO A 24 20.22 1.93 7.45
N VAL A 25 19.40 1.69 6.41
CA VAL A 25 18.09 2.30 6.27
C VAL A 25 17.04 1.33 6.79
N LEU A 26 16.20 1.79 7.72
CA LEU A 26 14.99 1.06 8.14
C LEU A 26 13.88 1.30 7.12
N ASN A 27 13.46 0.25 6.43
CA ASN A 27 12.26 0.29 5.60
C ASN A 27 11.12 -0.37 6.37
N MET A 28 10.01 0.34 6.57
CA MET A 28 8.85 -0.19 7.28
C MET A 28 7.55 0.11 6.55
N ASP A 29 6.65 -0.87 6.56
CA ASP A 29 5.28 -0.71 6.09
C ASP A 29 4.36 -0.43 7.28
N VAL A 30 3.61 0.68 7.22
CA VAL A 30 2.68 1.09 8.27
C VAL A 30 1.28 1.13 7.71
N ILE A 31 0.35 0.41 8.35
CA ILE A 31 -1.04 0.36 7.91
C ILE A 31 -1.85 1.41 8.65
N GLY A 32 -2.39 2.37 7.92
CA GLY A 32 -3.23 3.45 8.44
C GLY A 32 -4.65 3.00 8.71
N SER A 33 -5.50 2.97 7.70
CA SER A 33 -6.90 2.57 7.84
C SER A 33 -7.22 1.30 7.07
N TYR A 34 -8.27 0.62 7.53
CA TYR A 34 -8.79 -0.59 6.93
C TYR A 34 -10.32 -0.58 6.93
N SER A 35 -10.90 -1.42 6.08
CA SER A 35 -12.35 -1.63 6.03
C SER A 35 -12.68 -3.03 6.51
N TYR A 36 -13.76 -3.17 7.28
CA TYR A 36 -14.26 -4.44 7.77
C TYR A 36 -15.79 -4.48 7.69
N THR A 37 -16.34 -5.68 7.75
CA THR A 37 -17.80 -5.85 7.78
C THR A 37 -18.28 -5.82 9.21
N GLU A 38 -19.26 -4.99 9.48
CA GLU A 38 -19.97 -4.89 10.76
C GLU A 38 -21.47 -5.09 10.51
N ASN A 39 -22.20 -5.52 11.55
CA ASN A 39 -23.63 -5.76 11.45
C ASN A 39 -24.41 -4.78 12.34
N PHE A 40 -25.36 -4.08 11.75
CA PHE A 40 -26.32 -3.27 12.50
C PHE A 40 -27.72 -3.84 12.33
N ILE A 41 -28.31 -4.33 13.41
CA ILE A 41 -29.64 -4.98 13.43
C ILE A 41 -29.74 -6.09 12.35
N GLY A 42 -28.68 -6.91 12.21
CA GLY A 42 -28.61 -8.00 11.24
C GLY A 42 -28.32 -7.58 9.80
N ILE A 43 -28.15 -6.29 9.52
CA ILE A 43 -27.81 -5.78 8.20
C ILE A 43 -26.29 -5.55 8.15
N PRO A 44 -25.55 -6.26 7.28
CA PRO A 44 -24.11 -6.04 7.14
C PRO A 44 -23.81 -4.71 6.46
N TYR A 45 -22.86 -3.97 6.98
CA TYR A 45 -22.33 -2.75 6.38
C TYR A 45 -20.80 -2.70 6.45
N THR A 46 -20.19 -1.90 5.59
CA THR A 46 -18.74 -1.70 5.61
C THR A 46 -18.39 -0.59 6.60
N ALA A 47 -17.80 -0.99 7.72
CA ALA A 47 -17.22 -0.09 8.70
C ALA A 47 -15.74 0.20 8.37
N LYS A 48 -15.17 1.21 9.01
CA LYS A 48 -13.79 1.62 8.86
C LYS A 48 -13.14 1.81 10.21
N GLY A 49 -11.91 1.31 10.31
CA GLY A 49 -11.07 1.46 11.48
C GLY A 49 -9.71 2.05 11.11
N SER A 50 -8.98 2.51 12.11
CA SER A 50 -7.56 2.85 11.99
C SER A 50 -6.74 1.83 12.78
N LEU A 51 -5.61 1.41 12.22
CA LEU A 51 -4.55 0.70 12.94
C LEU A 51 -3.51 1.69 13.45
N THR A 52 -3.09 2.61 12.58
CA THR A 52 -2.09 3.63 12.92
C THR A 52 -2.56 4.97 12.40
N THR A 53 -2.84 5.90 13.28
CA THR A 53 -3.14 7.30 12.94
C THR A 53 -1.87 8.05 12.54
N ILE A 54 -1.99 9.25 12.01
CA ILE A 54 -0.85 10.11 11.68
C ILE A 54 -0.03 10.43 12.93
N ASP A 55 -0.69 10.71 14.05
CA ASP A 55 0.00 10.99 15.31
C ASP A 55 0.79 9.76 15.80
N GLN A 56 0.20 8.57 15.73
CA GLN A 56 0.87 7.33 16.08
C GLN A 56 2.03 6.97 15.12
N LEU A 57 1.92 7.32 13.84
CA LEU A 57 3.04 7.16 12.91
C LEU A 57 4.24 8.03 13.33
N ASN A 58 4.00 9.28 13.72
CA ASN A 58 5.05 10.14 14.23
C ASN A 58 5.67 9.57 15.53
N GLU A 59 4.83 9.11 16.47
CA GLU A 59 5.32 8.45 17.71
C GLU A 59 6.19 7.22 17.39
N ILE A 60 5.84 6.42 16.40
CA ILE A 60 6.64 5.26 15.96
C ILE A 60 8.01 5.74 15.43
N ILE A 61 8.01 6.76 14.58
CA ILE A 61 9.24 7.35 14.03
C ILE A 61 10.12 7.89 15.16
N ASP A 62 9.54 8.63 16.11
CA ASP A 62 10.25 9.18 17.25
C ASP A 62 10.91 8.08 18.09
N VAL A 63 10.21 6.98 18.39
CA VAL A 63 10.77 5.83 19.14
C VAL A 63 11.99 5.24 18.43
N PHE A 64 11.96 5.08 17.12
CA PHE A 64 13.11 4.58 16.37
C PHE A 64 14.27 5.57 16.35
N THR A 65 13.97 6.84 16.19
CA THR A 65 14.98 7.92 16.18
C THR A 65 15.67 8.04 17.55
N GLU A 66 14.90 7.99 18.64
CA GLU A 66 15.44 7.96 20.02
C GLU A 66 16.30 6.71 20.27
N ALA A 67 16.00 5.60 19.63
CA ALA A 67 16.82 4.38 19.66
C ALA A 67 18.09 4.47 18.79
N GLY A 68 18.33 5.61 18.10
CA GLY A 68 19.49 5.83 17.25
C GLY A 68 19.34 5.37 15.81
N ILE A 69 18.09 5.01 15.38
CA ILE A 69 17.79 4.64 14.01
C ILE A 69 17.26 5.88 13.30
N ASN A 70 18.15 6.64 12.66
CA ASN A 70 17.81 7.93 12.08
C ASN A 70 17.48 7.87 10.59
N ASN A 71 17.78 6.77 9.89
CA ASN A 71 17.49 6.57 8.47
C ASN A 71 16.25 5.71 8.32
N ILE A 72 15.10 6.33 8.03
CA ILE A 72 13.80 5.65 8.02
C ILE A 72 13.05 5.95 6.73
N ASN A 73 12.58 4.89 6.06
CA ASN A 73 11.59 4.97 5.00
C ASN A 73 10.30 4.30 5.50
N ALA A 74 9.26 5.08 5.74
CA ALA A 74 7.95 4.59 6.15
C ALA A 74 6.98 4.61 4.97
N PHE A 75 6.52 3.43 4.54
CA PHE A 75 5.48 3.30 3.53
C PHE A 75 4.12 3.27 4.22
N TYR A 76 3.35 4.35 4.09
CA TYR A 76 2.08 4.50 4.76
C TYR A 76 0.93 4.00 3.87
N LEU A 77 0.47 2.78 4.15
CA LEU A 77 -0.59 2.10 3.42
C LEU A 77 -1.96 2.47 3.99
N GLY A 78 -2.99 2.36 3.18
CA GLY A 78 -4.37 2.57 3.65
C GLY A 78 -4.68 3.99 4.11
N TRP A 79 -3.91 4.99 3.68
CA TRP A 79 -4.10 6.39 4.04
C TRP A 79 -5.34 7.02 3.37
N ARG A 80 -5.84 6.40 2.30
CA ARG A 80 -7.02 6.86 1.56
C ARG A 80 -8.32 6.47 2.26
N LYS A 81 -9.41 7.16 1.90
CA LYS A 81 -10.76 6.92 2.43
C LYS A 81 -11.21 5.46 2.29
N GLU A 82 -10.75 4.76 1.28
CA GLU A 82 -11.08 3.37 1.00
C GLU A 82 -10.23 2.37 1.81
N GLY A 83 -9.29 2.85 2.62
CA GLY A 83 -8.36 2.03 3.39
C GLY A 83 -7.38 1.31 2.46
N LEU A 84 -7.15 0.02 2.72
CA LEU A 84 -6.25 -0.81 1.92
C LEU A 84 -6.81 -1.19 0.54
N LYS A 85 -8.08 -0.91 0.27
CA LYS A 85 -8.67 -1.19 -1.04
C LYS A 85 -8.19 -0.17 -2.06
N ASN A 86 -7.69 -0.66 -3.17
CA ASN A 86 -7.37 0.17 -4.32
C ASN A 86 -8.65 0.49 -5.10
N SER A 87 -9.12 1.70 -4.97
CA SER A 87 -10.23 2.24 -5.76
C SER A 87 -9.72 3.27 -6.76
N SER A 88 -10.61 3.77 -7.61
CA SER A 88 -10.32 4.80 -8.59
C SER A 88 -9.51 5.97 -8.03
N PHE A 89 -8.56 6.46 -8.82
CA PHE A 89 -7.73 7.64 -8.52
C PHE A 89 -8.39 8.96 -8.84
N SER A 90 -9.62 8.97 -9.37
CA SER A 90 -10.33 10.19 -9.78
C SER A 90 -10.63 11.15 -8.63
N LYS A 91 -10.75 10.64 -7.41
CA LYS A 91 -11.00 11.44 -6.20
C LYS A 91 -10.18 10.90 -5.02
N ILE A 92 -8.99 11.44 -4.86
CA ILE A 92 -8.13 11.09 -3.72
C ILE A 92 -8.62 11.85 -2.48
N LYS A 93 -9.04 11.11 -1.46
CA LYS A 93 -9.44 11.64 -0.16
C LYS A 93 -8.73 10.91 0.95
N LEU A 94 -8.22 11.67 1.92
CA LEU A 94 -7.68 11.11 3.15
C LEU A 94 -8.78 10.40 3.94
N SER A 95 -8.43 9.31 4.61
CA SER A 95 -9.32 8.64 5.56
C SER A 95 -9.50 9.53 6.80
N ASN A 96 -10.76 9.82 7.15
CA ASN A 96 -11.09 10.61 8.34
C ASN A 96 -10.66 9.94 9.66
N GLN A 97 -10.36 8.65 9.61
CA GLN A 97 -9.92 7.87 10.77
C GLN A 97 -8.47 8.14 11.17
N LEU A 98 -7.68 8.77 10.29
CA LEU A 98 -6.23 8.91 10.47
C LEU A 98 -5.83 10.26 11.05
N GLY A 99 -6.68 11.27 10.93
CA GLY A 99 -6.41 12.63 11.37
C GLY A 99 -6.83 13.68 10.35
N SER A 100 -6.40 14.90 10.54
CA SER A 100 -6.73 16.01 9.66
C SER A 100 -5.86 16.05 8.42
N LYS A 101 -6.37 16.68 7.34
CA LYS A 101 -5.60 16.92 6.12
C LYS A 101 -4.32 17.72 6.41
N ALA A 102 -4.39 18.71 7.33
CA ALA A 102 -3.23 19.51 7.69
C ALA A 102 -2.10 18.66 8.32
N LYS A 103 -2.44 17.72 9.22
CA LYS A 103 -1.47 16.78 9.79
C LYS A 103 -0.86 15.87 8.71
N PHE A 104 -1.68 15.41 7.76
CA PHE A 104 -1.19 14.59 6.67
C PHE A 104 -0.21 15.36 5.77
N GLU A 105 -0.52 16.62 5.44
CA GLU A 105 0.37 17.49 4.66
C GLU A 105 1.66 17.83 5.41
N GLN A 106 1.61 17.86 6.73
CA GLN A 106 2.79 18.13 7.56
C GLN A 106 3.81 16.98 7.50
N LEU A 107 3.37 15.73 7.37
CA LEU A 107 4.26 14.56 7.20
C LEU A 107 5.27 14.70 6.04
N PHE A 108 4.99 15.56 5.07
CA PHE A 108 5.83 15.77 3.88
C PHE A 108 6.57 17.11 3.88
N LYS A 109 6.45 17.88 4.97
CA LYS A 109 7.08 19.21 5.08
C LYS A 109 8.29 19.22 6.00
N ASP A 110 8.46 18.18 6.79
CA ASP A 110 9.60 18.10 7.68
C ASP A 110 10.85 17.79 6.82
N ASP A 111 11.77 18.75 6.78
CA ASP A 111 13.01 18.73 6.00
C ASP A 111 14.10 17.81 6.65
N ASP A 112 13.70 16.73 7.30
CA ASP A 112 14.68 15.74 7.75
C ASP A 112 14.98 14.77 6.59
N ASP A 113 16.10 15.03 5.91
CA ASP A 113 16.56 14.23 4.76
C ASP A 113 16.72 12.72 5.07
N ASN A 114 16.65 12.35 6.33
CA ASN A 114 16.85 10.97 6.78
C ASN A 114 15.56 10.22 7.10
N VAL A 115 14.43 10.93 7.29
CA VAL A 115 13.12 10.33 7.57
C VAL A 115 12.18 10.62 6.43
N ASN A 116 11.79 9.59 5.70
CA ASN A 116 10.92 9.71 4.54
C ASN A 116 9.61 8.96 4.77
N VAL A 117 8.49 9.65 4.60
CA VAL A 117 7.17 9.02 4.62
C VAL A 117 6.60 8.98 3.20
N TYR A 118 6.30 7.78 2.71
CA TYR A 118 5.77 7.54 1.38
C TYR A 118 4.31 7.10 1.47
N PRO A 119 3.35 7.89 0.97
CA PRO A 119 1.96 7.46 0.86
C PRO A 119 1.85 6.38 -0.23
N TYR A 120 1.83 5.13 0.19
CA TYR A 120 1.83 4.00 -0.73
C TYR A 120 0.47 3.84 -1.43
N VAL A 121 0.52 3.66 -2.73
CA VAL A 121 -0.64 3.35 -3.59
C VAL A 121 -0.22 2.39 -4.69
N SER A 122 -1.01 1.34 -4.94
CA SER A 122 -0.82 0.50 -6.11
C SER A 122 -1.53 1.11 -7.32
N PHE A 123 -0.77 1.41 -8.37
CA PHE A 123 -1.30 1.90 -9.64
C PHE A 123 -1.60 0.77 -10.63
N GLY A 124 -1.19 -0.46 -10.33
CA GLY A 124 -1.38 -1.61 -11.22
C GLY A 124 -2.68 -2.37 -10.99
N GLU A 125 -3.38 -2.12 -9.91
CA GLU A 125 -4.50 -2.93 -9.47
C GLU A 125 -5.65 -2.10 -8.92
N ILE A 126 -6.89 -2.56 -9.12
CA ILE A 126 -8.09 -1.97 -8.56
C ILE A 126 -9.02 -3.05 -8.01
N ASN A 127 -9.47 -2.88 -6.75
CA ASN A 127 -10.31 -3.87 -6.06
C ASN A 127 -11.80 -3.71 -6.35
N ASP A 128 -12.21 -2.57 -6.90
CA ASP A 128 -13.62 -2.29 -7.12
C ASP A 128 -13.81 -1.30 -8.27
N PHE A 129 -14.79 -1.57 -9.13
CA PHE A 129 -15.31 -0.60 -10.07
C PHE A 129 -16.29 0.31 -9.33
N THR A 130 -15.80 1.39 -8.77
CA THR A 130 -16.71 2.44 -8.31
C THR A 130 -17.32 3.15 -9.53
N GLU A 131 -18.54 3.65 -9.40
CA GLU A 131 -19.25 4.36 -10.48
C GLU A 131 -18.45 5.49 -11.14
N SER A 132 -17.45 6.03 -10.46
CA SER A 132 -16.56 7.06 -10.98
C SER A 132 -15.43 6.52 -11.88
N PHE A 133 -15.20 5.20 -11.91
CA PHE A 133 -14.25 4.55 -12.81
C PHE A 133 -14.96 3.97 -14.05
N GLY A 134 -16.01 4.60 -14.48
CA GLY A 134 -16.99 4.26 -15.51
C GLY A 134 -16.51 3.64 -16.82
N SER A 135 -15.38 2.94 -16.83
CA SER A 135 -14.90 2.38 -18.07
C SER A 135 -14.04 1.13 -17.83
N ILE A 136 -14.58 0.00 -18.27
CA ILE A 136 -13.88 -1.22 -18.65
C ILE A 136 -12.58 -0.94 -19.44
N HIS A 137 -12.44 0.23 -20.07
CA HIS A 137 -11.31 0.61 -20.92
C HIS A 137 -9.96 0.74 -20.18
N TYR A 138 -9.98 0.99 -18.86
CA TYR A 138 -8.75 1.11 -18.08
C TYR A 138 -8.19 -0.22 -17.57
N VAL A 139 -8.94 -1.30 -17.73
CA VAL A 139 -8.56 -2.64 -17.30
C VAL A 139 -7.85 -3.38 -18.42
N THR A 140 -6.89 -4.20 -18.09
CA THR A 140 -6.26 -5.10 -19.05
C THR A 140 -7.29 -6.13 -19.54
N HIS A 141 -7.32 -6.38 -20.85
CA HIS A 141 -8.14 -7.39 -21.47
C HIS A 141 -7.28 -8.57 -21.95
N ALA A 142 -7.81 -9.75 -21.84
CA ALA A 142 -7.26 -10.95 -22.44
C ALA A 142 -7.49 -10.95 -23.97
N VAL A 143 -6.92 -11.91 -24.68
CA VAL A 143 -7.02 -12.02 -26.15
C VAL A 143 -8.45 -12.23 -26.63
N ASP A 144 -9.30 -12.86 -25.81
CA ASP A 144 -10.72 -13.09 -26.05
C ASP A 144 -11.61 -11.87 -25.76
N GLY A 145 -11.02 -10.78 -25.27
CA GLY A 145 -11.71 -9.54 -24.91
C GLY A 145 -12.22 -9.48 -23.47
N ASP A 146 -12.09 -10.54 -22.71
CA ASP A 146 -12.50 -10.57 -21.32
C ASP A 146 -11.55 -9.74 -20.44
N THR A 147 -12.10 -9.12 -19.37
CA THR A 147 -11.30 -8.36 -18.42
C THR A 147 -10.42 -9.27 -17.57
N VAL A 148 -9.16 -8.90 -17.42
CA VAL A 148 -8.21 -9.64 -16.57
C VAL A 148 -8.41 -9.25 -15.11
N TRP A 149 -8.67 -10.26 -14.28
CA TRP A 149 -8.84 -10.11 -12.85
C TRP A 149 -8.22 -11.29 -12.09
N LYS A 150 -7.90 -11.07 -10.84
CA LYS A 150 -7.50 -12.11 -9.90
C LYS A 150 -8.47 -12.12 -8.71
N GLN A 151 -8.67 -13.27 -8.11
CA GLN A 151 -9.46 -13.44 -6.92
C GLN A 151 -8.60 -14.10 -5.84
N PRO A 152 -8.69 -13.65 -4.57
CA PRO A 152 -7.99 -14.30 -3.49
C PRO A 152 -8.35 -15.79 -3.42
N TYR A 153 -7.34 -16.62 -3.23
CA TYR A 153 -7.48 -18.06 -3.11
C TYR A 153 -7.35 -18.44 -1.63
N ASP A 154 -8.28 -19.22 -1.13
CA ASP A 154 -8.22 -19.74 0.23
C ASP A 154 -7.52 -21.11 0.22
N LEU A 155 -6.33 -21.16 0.79
CA LEU A 155 -5.52 -22.36 0.87
C LEU A 155 -6.13 -23.44 1.77
N ASN A 156 -6.97 -23.07 2.74
CA ASN A 156 -7.58 -24.05 3.66
C ASN A 156 -8.74 -24.80 2.99
N SER A 157 -9.57 -24.08 2.27
CA SER A 157 -10.71 -24.66 1.54
C SER A 157 -10.36 -25.10 0.12
N ASN A 158 -9.16 -24.74 -0.35
CA ASN A 158 -8.66 -25.05 -1.70
C ASN A 158 -9.55 -24.55 -2.83
N VAL A 159 -10.19 -23.39 -2.62
CA VAL A 159 -11.06 -22.72 -3.60
C VAL A 159 -10.83 -21.21 -3.65
N PHE A 160 -11.29 -20.57 -4.72
CA PHE A 160 -11.31 -19.10 -4.76
C PHE A 160 -12.32 -18.54 -3.74
N ASP A 161 -11.86 -17.60 -2.92
CA ASP A 161 -12.71 -16.93 -1.93
C ASP A 161 -13.67 -15.97 -2.62
N LYS A 162 -14.89 -16.44 -2.87
CA LYS A 162 -15.96 -15.67 -3.51
C LYS A 162 -16.53 -14.56 -2.62
N THR A 163 -16.17 -14.53 -1.35
CA THR A 163 -16.59 -13.48 -0.42
C THR A 163 -15.76 -12.21 -0.57
N LYS A 164 -14.57 -12.31 -1.17
CA LYS A 164 -13.67 -11.21 -1.42
C LYS A 164 -13.87 -10.63 -2.82
N SER A 165 -13.72 -9.33 -2.92
CA SER A 165 -13.81 -8.61 -4.20
C SER A 165 -12.75 -9.08 -5.19
N LYS A 166 -13.09 -9.10 -6.47
CA LYS A 166 -12.12 -9.28 -7.55
C LYS A 166 -11.13 -8.13 -7.56
N ILE A 167 -9.90 -8.43 -7.95
CA ILE A 167 -8.84 -7.45 -8.16
C ILE A 167 -8.58 -7.39 -9.65
N TYR A 168 -8.86 -6.26 -10.27
CA TYR A 168 -8.64 -6.04 -11.69
C TYR A 168 -7.26 -5.47 -11.93
N ILE A 169 -6.64 -5.86 -13.03
CA ILE A 169 -5.32 -5.39 -13.43
C ILE A 169 -5.49 -4.21 -14.38
N LEU A 170 -4.90 -3.08 -14.04
CA LEU A 170 -4.99 -1.88 -14.85
C LEU A 170 -4.08 -1.98 -16.08
N SER A 171 -4.53 -1.42 -17.19
CA SER A 171 -3.74 -1.36 -18.41
C SER A 171 -2.62 -0.31 -18.24
N PRO A 172 -1.36 -0.63 -18.61
CA PRO A 172 -0.26 0.33 -18.55
C PRO A 172 -0.35 1.47 -19.58
N ARG A 173 -1.41 1.47 -20.38
CA ARG A 173 -1.63 2.51 -21.43
C ARG A 173 -2.37 3.75 -20.92
N TYR A 174 -2.84 3.73 -19.68
CA TYR A 174 -3.66 4.81 -19.11
C TYR A 174 -3.13 5.26 -17.75
#